data_877f19f90447af6844a9780149c540fb
#
_entry.id   877f19f90447af6844a9780149c540fb
#
_cell.length_a   1.000
_cell.length_b   1.000
_cell.length_c   1.000
_cell.angle_alpha   90.00
_cell.angle_beta   90.00
_cell.angle_gamma   90.00
#
_symmetry.space_group_name_H-M   'P 1'
#
loop_
_entity.id
_entity.type
_entity.pdbx_description
1 polymer ?
#
loop_
_entity_poly.entity_id
_entity_poly.type
_entity_poly.pdbx_seq_one_letter_code
_entity_poly.pdbx_strand_id
1 'polypeptide(L)'
;YLKKAGLVIAPEIGHCQITDEGQRLLRSGVDITNNYLMEHYPDFAAFRKGKKVDIDPAVPPGDDLSETPTETFERVYSIINDQLADELLTAISKQSPSFFEALVVGLMKAMGYGDGFVTKATGDGGVDGIIYEDKLGFNLIYIQAKRWDKDTAIGKPEIQKFAGAMMGPPKVEKGLFITTA
;
A
#
# COMPACT_ATOMS: atom_id res chain seq x y z
N TYR A 1 -23.58 7.26 -13.08
CA TYR A 1 -23.67 7.09 -14.52
C TYR A 1 -25.11 7.22 -15.01
N LEU A 2 -26.03 6.35 -14.63
CA LEU A 2 -27.45 6.37 -15.06
C LEU A 2 -28.14 7.72 -14.78
N LYS A 3 -27.82 8.37 -13.64
CA LYS A 3 -28.32 9.71 -13.31
C LYS A 3 -27.79 10.78 -14.28
N LYS A 4 -26.54 10.65 -14.75
CA LYS A 4 -25.95 11.58 -15.74
C LYS A 4 -26.47 11.34 -17.17
N ALA A 5 -26.89 10.12 -17.46
CA ALA A 5 -27.58 9.78 -18.70
C ALA A 5 -29.08 10.12 -18.66
N GLY A 6 -29.61 10.64 -17.54
CA GLY A 6 -31.03 10.97 -17.42
C GLY A 6 -31.98 9.76 -17.28
N LEU A 7 -31.41 8.56 -17.06
CA LEU A 7 -32.21 7.32 -16.97
C LEU A 7 -32.75 7.08 -15.55
N VAL A 8 -32.16 7.74 -14.56
CA VAL A 8 -32.57 7.68 -13.15
C VAL A 8 -32.47 9.08 -12.55
N ILE A 9 -33.44 9.45 -11.70
CA ILE A 9 -33.39 10.66 -10.87
C ILE A 9 -33.34 10.28 -9.40
N ALA A 10 -32.83 11.20 -8.58
CA ALA A 10 -32.83 11.06 -7.13
C ALA A 10 -33.62 12.24 -6.54
N PRO A 11 -34.91 12.08 -6.29
CA PRO A 11 -35.75 13.15 -5.76
C PRO A 11 -35.38 13.52 -4.32
N GLU A 12 -34.91 12.54 -3.54
CA GLU A 12 -34.47 12.72 -2.16
C GLU A 12 -33.20 11.90 -1.89
N ILE A 13 -32.49 12.22 -0.78
CA ILE A 13 -31.31 11.47 -0.36
C ILE A 13 -31.68 10.03 -0.05
N GLY A 14 -31.02 9.08 -0.69
CA GLY A 14 -31.29 7.63 -0.52
C GLY A 14 -32.39 7.05 -1.37
N HIS A 15 -33.14 7.87 -2.15
CA HIS A 15 -34.20 7.41 -3.04
C HIS A 15 -33.80 7.61 -4.51
N CYS A 16 -33.91 6.54 -5.29
CA CYS A 16 -33.73 6.58 -6.73
C CYS A 16 -35.01 6.20 -7.45
N GLN A 17 -35.37 6.97 -8.47
CA GLN A 17 -36.52 6.71 -9.31
C GLN A 17 -36.11 6.61 -10.76
N ILE A 18 -36.59 5.55 -11.45
CA ILE A 18 -36.33 5.38 -12.89
C ILE A 18 -37.19 6.37 -13.67
N THR A 19 -36.62 7.00 -14.69
CA THR A 19 -37.34 7.92 -15.59
C THR A 19 -38.08 7.13 -16.68
N ASP A 20 -39.00 7.81 -17.40
CA ASP A 20 -39.69 7.19 -18.53
C ASP A 20 -38.71 6.71 -19.62
N GLU A 21 -37.62 7.44 -19.82
CA GLU A 21 -36.54 7.03 -20.72
C GLU A 21 -35.79 5.79 -20.21
N GLY A 22 -35.48 5.77 -18.93
CA GLY A 22 -34.92 4.60 -18.26
C GLY A 22 -35.79 3.36 -18.39
N GLN A 23 -37.12 3.54 -18.24
CA GLN A 23 -38.08 2.43 -18.42
C GLN A 23 -38.16 1.95 -19.88
N ARG A 24 -38.09 2.86 -20.84
CA ARG A 24 -38.06 2.49 -22.28
C ARG A 24 -36.81 1.68 -22.60
N LEU A 25 -35.65 2.14 -22.13
CA LEU A 25 -34.40 1.45 -22.35
C LEU A 25 -34.38 0.08 -21.67
N LEU A 26 -34.91 -0.04 -20.44
CA LEU A 26 -34.99 -1.32 -19.76
C LEU A 26 -35.89 -2.34 -20.51
N ARG A 27 -36.98 -1.88 -21.11
CA ARG A 27 -37.89 -2.74 -21.92
C ARG A 27 -37.28 -3.15 -23.26
N SER A 28 -36.32 -2.39 -23.79
CA SER A 28 -35.66 -2.72 -25.04
C SER A 28 -34.71 -3.91 -24.96
N GLY A 29 -34.33 -4.34 -23.73
CA GLY A 29 -33.44 -5.46 -23.51
C GLY A 29 -31.98 -5.21 -23.96
N VAL A 30 -31.61 -3.94 -24.21
CA VAL A 30 -30.25 -3.58 -24.61
C VAL A 30 -29.34 -3.59 -23.40
N ASP A 31 -28.16 -4.17 -23.53
CA ASP A 31 -27.11 -4.12 -22.49
C ASP A 31 -26.61 -2.68 -22.31
N ILE A 32 -26.84 -2.14 -21.09
CA ILE A 32 -26.47 -0.78 -20.74
C ILE A 32 -24.97 -0.75 -20.37
N THR A 33 -24.13 -0.61 -21.36
CA THR A 33 -22.68 -0.44 -21.17
C THR A 33 -22.28 1.04 -21.15
N ASN A 34 -21.09 1.35 -20.64
CA ASN A 34 -20.55 2.72 -20.72
C ASN A 34 -20.45 3.23 -22.16
N ASN A 35 -20.10 2.36 -23.10
CA ASN A 35 -20.04 2.71 -24.52
C ASN A 35 -21.39 3.08 -25.07
N TYR A 36 -22.39 2.27 -24.78
CA TYR A 36 -23.77 2.55 -25.17
C TYR A 36 -24.24 3.91 -24.64
N LEU A 37 -23.95 4.20 -23.36
CA LEU A 37 -24.29 5.48 -22.74
C LEU A 37 -23.53 6.65 -23.37
N MET A 38 -22.26 6.49 -23.72
CA MET A 38 -21.47 7.53 -24.36
C MET A 38 -21.98 7.85 -25.79
N GLU A 39 -22.44 6.85 -26.51
CA GLU A 39 -22.90 6.98 -27.88
C GLU A 39 -24.30 7.58 -27.96
N HIS A 40 -25.20 7.19 -27.04
CA HIS A 40 -26.63 7.53 -27.12
C HIS A 40 -27.07 8.66 -26.18
N TYR A 41 -26.23 9.03 -25.18
CA TYR A 41 -26.56 10.05 -24.18
C TYR A 41 -25.50 11.15 -24.12
N PRO A 42 -25.73 12.29 -24.84
CA PRO A 42 -24.74 13.37 -24.94
C PRO A 42 -24.31 13.96 -23.59
N ASP A 43 -25.24 14.08 -22.64
CA ASP A 43 -24.97 14.60 -21.28
C ASP A 43 -24.02 13.68 -20.50
N PHE A 44 -24.15 12.38 -20.68
CA PHE A 44 -23.22 11.42 -20.13
C PHE A 44 -21.85 11.50 -20.81
N ALA A 45 -21.82 11.62 -22.14
CA ALA A 45 -20.59 11.80 -22.89
C ALA A 45 -19.84 13.09 -22.49
N ALA A 46 -20.58 14.21 -22.30
CA ALA A 46 -20.03 15.47 -21.82
C ALA A 46 -19.48 15.34 -20.39
N PHE A 47 -20.21 14.64 -19.50
CA PHE A 47 -19.74 14.36 -18.13
C PHE A 47 -18.46 13.55 -18.11
N ARG A 48 -18.30 12.56 -18.97
CA ARG A 48 -17.08 11.74 -19.09
C ARG A 48 -15.91 12.56 -19.67
N LYS A 49 -16.17 13.38 -20.69
CA LYS A 49 -15.16 14.26 -21.30
C LYS A 49 -14.76 15.44 -20.40
N GLY A 50 -15.69 15.96 -19.57
CA GLY A 50 -15.47 17.12 -18.70
C GLY A 50 -14.68 16.79 -17.41
N LYS A 51 -14.53 15.53 -17.04
CA LYS A 51 -13.61 15.10 -15.99
C LYS A 51 -12.21 14.88 -16.59
N LYS A 52 -11.52 15.96 -16.96
CA LYS A 52 -10.06 15.99 -16.78
C LYS A 52 -9.82 16.09 -15.27
N VAL A 53 -9.76 14.95 -14.61
CA VAL A 53 -8.90 14.82 -13.46
C VAL A 53 -7.50 14.94 -14.04
N ASP A 54 -6.69 15.88 -13.59
CA ASP A 54 -5.25 15.86 -13.82
C ASP A 54 -4.70 14.60 -13.13
N ILE A 55 -4.88 13.47 -13.80
CA ILE A 55 -4.24 12.22 -13.45
C ILE A 55 -2.85 12.34 -14.05
N ASP A 56 -1.85 12.26 -13.20
CA ASP A 56 -0.45 12.13 -13.56
C ASP A 56 -0.32 11.22 -14.81
N PRO A 57 0.36 11.64 -15.88
CA PRO A 57 0.50 10.86 -17.10
C PRO A 57 1.18 9.50 -16.95
N ALA A 58 1.67 9.17 -15.72
CA ALA A 58 2.23 7.88 -15.38
C ALA A 58 1.18 6.77 -15.17
N VAL A 59 -0.13 7.10 -15.09
CA VAL A 59 -1.19 6.07 -15.00
C VAL A 59 -1.66 5.75 -16.42
N PRO A 60 -1.36 4.57 -16.97
CA PRO A 60 -1.85 4.18 -18.29
C PRO A 60 -3.38 4.23 -18.30
N PRO A 61 -4.02 4.83 -19.32
CA PRO A 61 -5.46 4.72 -19.46
C PRO A 61 -5.80 3.23 -19.59
N GLY A 62 -6.53 2.69 -18.62
CA GLY A 62 -7.08 1.35 -18.74
C GLY A 62 -8.14 1.37 -19.85
N ASP A 63 -7.75 0.98 -21.05
CA ASP A 63 -8.64 0.80 -22.20
C ASP A 63 -9.54 -0.44 -22.07
N ASP A 64 -9.55 -1.08 -20.91
CA ASP A 64 -10.40 -2.24 -20.68
C ASP A 64 -11.77 -1.80 -20.14
N LEU A 65 -12.69 -1.61 -21.09
CA LEU A 65 -14.11 -1.25 -20.84
C LEU A 65 -14.89 -2.35 -20.10
N SER A 66 -14.21 -3.43 -19.73
CA SER A 66 -14.75 -4.56 -18.98
C SER A 66 -14.59 -4.43 -17.45
N GLU A 67 -13.70 -3.56 -16.96
CA GLU A 67 -13.46 -3.40 -15.52
C GLU A 67 -14.67 -2.80 -14.79
N THR A 68 -15.06 -3.44 -13.71
CA THR A 68 -16.03 -2.89 -12.76
C THR A 68 -15.41 -1.71 -11.98
N PRO A 69 -16.23 -0.81 -11.40
CA PRO A 69 -15.72 0.27 -10.54
C PRO A 69 -14.86 -0.22 -9.36
N THR A 70 -15.14 -1.40 -8.84
CA THR A 70 -14.37 -2.03 -7.76
C THR A 70 -12.99 -2.45 -8.25
N GLU A 71 -12.90 -3.13 -9.38
CA GLU A 71 -11.63 -3.53 -10.00
C GLU A 71 -10.78 -2.32 -10.35
N THR A 72 -11.40 -1.26 -10.90
CA THR A 72 -10.69 0.00 -11.17
C THR A 72 -10.15 0.62 -9.88
N PHE A 73 -10.94 0.61 -8.80
CA PHE A 73 -10.49 1.12 -7.50
C PHE A 73 -9.32 0.31 -6.95
N GLU A 74 -9.42 -1.01 -6.95
CA GLU A 74 -8.35 -1.91 -6.47
C GLU A 74 -7.06 -1.71 -7.27
N ARG A 75 -7.16 -1.61 -8.58
CA ARG A 75 -6.03 -1.35 -9.47
C ARG A 75 -5.37 0.01 -9.17
N VAL A 76 -6.16 1.08 -9.09
CA VAL A 76 -5.63 2.43 -8.80
C VAL A 76 -5.04 2.49 -7.40
N TYR A 77 -5.66 1.82 -6.43
CA TYR A 77 -5.16 1.73 -5.06
C TYR A 77 -3.81 1.00 -4.99
N SER A 78 -3.67 -0.12 -5.73
CA SER A 78 -2.40 -0.83 -5.84
C SER A 78 -1.30 0.06 -6.44
N ILE A 79 -1.59 0.76 -7.55
CA ILE A 79 -0.62 1.67 -8.19
C ILE A 79 -0.15 2.76 -7.21
N ILE A 80 -1.08 3.38 -6.48
CA ILE A 80 -0.75 4.42 -5.49
C ILE A 80 0.13 3.85 -4.37
N ASN A 81 -0.20 2.66 -3.87
CA ASN A 81 0.60 2.02 -2.81
C ASN A 81 1.99 1.62 -3.30
N ASP A 82 2.10 1.11 -4.51
CA ASP A 82 3.39 0.74 -5.10
C ASP A 82 4.29 1.97 -5.31
N GLN A 83 3.71 3.08 -5.79
CA GLN A 83 4.42 4.36 -5.89
C GLN A 83 4.87 4.88 -4.53
N LEU A 84 3.99 4.85 -3.52
CA LEU A 84 4.31 5.26 -2.16
C LEU A 84 5.44 4.39 -1.57
N ALA A 85 5.38 3.07 -1.78
CA ALA A 85 6.42 2.15 -1.33
C ALA A 85 7.78 2.48 -1.96
N ASP A 86 7.82 2.76 -3.26
CA ASP A 86 9.05 3.15 -3.97
C ASP A 86 9.60 4.51 -3.51
N GLU A 87 8.72 5.49 -3.26
CA GLU A 87 9.11 6.79 -2.72
C GLU A 87 9.68 6.66 -1.30
N LEU A 88 9.04 5.86 -0.43
CA LEU A 88 9.51 5.59 0.92
C LEU A 88 10.87 4.88 0.91
N LEU A 89 11.05 3.83 0.12
CA LEU A 89 12.32 3.15 -0.02
C LEU A 89 13.43 4.09 -0.52
N THR A 90 13.10 4.94 -1.50
CA THR A 90 14.02 5.95 -2.02
C THR A 90 14.41 6.96 -0.94
N ALA A 91 13.46 7.42 -0.13
CA ALA A 91 13.71 8.35 0.97
C ALA A 91 14.59 7.70 2.06
N ILE A 92 14.31 6.45 2.42
CA ILE A 92 15.08 5.67 3.41
C ILE A 92 16.51 5.43 2.91
N SER A 93 16.69 5.06 1.64
CA SER A 93 18.00 4.79 1.04
C SER A 93 18.95 6.00 1.06
N LYS A 94 18.41 7.22 1.09
CA LYS A 94 19.18 8.47 1.20
C LYS A 94 19.61 8.79 2.63
N GLN A 95 19.06 8.11 3.63
CA GLN A 95 19.39 8.36 5.03
C GLN A 95 20.60 7.53 5.48
N SER A 96 21.12 7.83 6.67
CA SER A 96 22.21 7.07 7.28
C SER A 96 21.76 5.66 7.70
N PRO A 97 22.67 4.67 7.79
CA PRO A 97 22.35 3.37 8.39
C PRO A 97 21.74 3.48 9.79
N SER A 98 22.29 4.35 10.64
CA SER A 98 21.78 4.58 11.99
C SER A 98 20.35 5.16 12.02
N PHE A 99 19.97 5.95 11.01
CA PHE A 99 18.59 6.39 10.85
C PHE A 99 17.68 5.19 10.56
N PHE A 100 18.11 4.27 9.70
CA PHE A 100 17.32 3.09 9.36
C PHE A 100 17.13 2.16 10.58
N GLU A 101 18.18 1.95 11.39
CA GLU A 101 18.10 1.22 12.66
C GLU A 101 17.07 1.85 13.61
N ALA A 102 17.14 3.17 13.80
CA ALA A 102 16.20 3.90 14.63
C ALA A 102 14.76 3.86 14.08
N LEU A 103 14.60 3.94 12.76
CA LEU A 103 13.30 3.83 12.10
C LEU A 103 12.66 2.46 12.35
N VAL A 104 13.42 1.38 12.22
CA VAL A 104 12.93 0.02 12.43
C VAL A 104 12.50 -0.19 13.90
N VAL A 105 13.31 0.24 14.86
CA VAL A 105 12.95 0.17 16.30
C VAL A 105 11.70 1.01 16.57
N GLY A 106 11.61 2.23 16.02
CA GLY A 106 10.44 3.10 16.14
C GLY A 106 9.18 2.47 15.55
N LEU A 107 9.29 1.82 14.39
CA LEU A 107 8.20 1.09 13.74
C LEU A 107 7.69 -0.05 14.61
N MET A 108 8.58 -0.88 15.15
CA MET A 108 8.21 -1.99 16.05
C MET A 108 7.45 -1.51 17.29
N LYS A 109 7.90 -0.39 17.89
CA LYS A 109 7.21 0.26 19.01
C LYS A 109 5.82 0.77 18.59
N ALA A 110 5.72 1.46 17.46
CA ALA A 110 4.45 1.97 16.94
C ALA A 110 3.44 0.86 16.60
N MET A 111 3.93 -0.29 16.16
CA MET A 111 3.11 -1.49 15.90
C MET A 111 2.69 -2.23 17.18
N GLY A 112 3.17 -1.80 18.35
CA GLY A 112 2.77 -2.38 19.63
C GLY A 112 3.52 -3.67 20.05
N TYR A 113 4.66 -3.95 19.43
CA TYR A 113 5.50 -5.11 19.83
C TYR A 113 6.17 -4.95 21.20
N GLY A 114 6.16 -3.75 21.75
CA GLY A 114 6.73 -3.45 23.05
C GLY A 114 7.58 -2.19 23.05
N ASP A 115 8.32 -1.95 24.11
CA ASP A 115 9.29 -0.86 24.18
C ASP A 115 10.70 -1.34 23.81
N GLY A 116 11.59 -0.46 23.39
CA GLY A 116 12.93 -0.85 22.96
C GLY A 116 13.82 0.32 22.60
N PHE A 117 15.06 -0.01 22.26
CA PHE A 117 16.09 0.96 21.93
C PHE A 117 17.05 0.42 20.87
N VAL A 118 17.73 1.34 20.18
CA VAL A 118 18.85 1.05 19.28
C VAL A 118 20.08 0.74 20.13
N THR A 119 20.77 -0.36 19.83
CA THR A 119 22.01 -0.75 20.50
C THR A 119 23.16 0.18 20.07
N LYS A 120 24.27 0.18 20.82
CA LYS A 120 25.45 0.95 20.42
C LYS A 120 26.29 0.14 19.45
N ALA A 121 26.77 0.80 18.40
CA ALA A 121 27.48 0.20 17.25
C ALA A 121 28.77 -0.58 17.54
N THR A 122 29.15 -0.79 18.78
CA THR A 122 30.43 -1.43 19.16
C THR A 122 30.20 -2.64 20.05
N GLY A 123 30.43 -3.84 19.52
CA GLY A 123 30.54 -5.06 20.31
C GLY A 123 29.30 -5.97 20.37
N ASP A 124 28.22 -5.63 19.71
CA ASP A 124 26.89 -6.27 19.91
C ASP A 124 26.66 -7.49 18.98
N GLY A 125 27.68 -8.06 18.38
CA GLY A 125 27.55 -9.25 17.54
C GLY A 125 26.70 -9.05 16.28
N GLY A 126 26.32 -7.80 15.94
CA GLY A 126 25.47 -7.45 14.80
C GLY A 126 23.98 -7.30 15.14
N VAL A 127 23.65 -7.04 16.41
CA VAL A 127 22.30 -6.67 16.84
C VAL A 127 22.20 -5.14 16.85
N ASP A 128 21.31 -4.58 16.06
CA ASP A 128 21.17 -3.12 15.89
C ASP A 128 20.06 -2.54 16.78
N GLY A 129 19.16 -3.39 17.30
CA GLY A 129 18.13 -2.98 18.26
C GLY A 129 17.57 -4.13 19.07
N ILE A 130 16.95 -3.77 20.19
CA ILE A 130 16.29 -4.72 21.11
C ILE A 130 14.90 -4.20 21.43
N ILE A 131 13.89 -5.07 21.32
CA ILE A 131 12.52 -4.81 21.77
C ILE A 131 12.20 -5.71 22.96
N TYR A 132 11.64 -5.13 24.00
CA TYR A 132 11.10 -5.81 25.16
C TYR A 132 9.60 -6.05 24.95
N GLU A 133 9.18 -7.29 24.75
CA GLU A 133 7.77 -7.61 24.58
C GLU A 133 6.96 -7.49 25.86
N ASP A 134 7.65 -7.57 27.01
CA ASP A 134 7.03 -7.44 28.31
C ASP A 134 7.77 -6.41 29.20
N LYS A 135 7.05 -5.88 30.20
CA LYS A 135 7.58 -4.85 31.10
C LYS A 135 8.74 -5.31 31.98
N LEU A 136 8.92 -6.62 32.15
CA LEU A 136 9.98 -7.20 32.97
C LEU A 136 11.22 -7.55 32.16
N GLY A 137 11.10 -7.53 30.81
CA GLY A 137 12.21 -7.79 29.89
C GLY A 137 12.59 -9.27 29.80
N PHE A 138 11.66 -10.17 30.08
CA PHE A 138 11.91 -11.61 29.94
C PHE A 138 11.87 -12.07 28.51
N ASN A 139 11.01 -11.43 27.67
CA ASN A 139 10.89 -11.73 26.26
C ASN A 139 11.52 -10.62 25.44
N LEU A 140 12.55 -10.98 24.68
CA LEU A 140 13.30 -10.06 23.86
C LEU A 140 13.14 -10.41 22.37
N ILE A 141 13.08 -9.37 21.53
CA ILE A 141 13.24 -9.48 20.08
C ILE A 141 14.53 -8.76 19.71
N TYR A 142 15.48 -9.48 19.10
CA TYR A 142 16.66 -8.86 18.51
C TYR A 142 16.33 -8.37 17.09
N ILE A 143 16.86 -7.18 16.77
CA ILE A 143 16.68 -6.55 15.46
C ILE A 143 18.04 -6.40 14.81
N GLN A 144 18.14 -6.82 13.55
CA GLN A 144 19.22 -6.43 12.66
C GLN A 144 18.64 -5.71 11.45
N ALA A 145 19.09 -4.47 11.22
CA ALA A 145 18.62 -3.60 10.16
C ALA A 145 19.76 -3.30 9.18
N LYS A 146 19.63 -3.72 7.93
CA LYS A 146 20.64 -3.53 6.89
C LYS A 146 20.12 -2.63 5.78
N ARG A 147 20.59 -1.36 5.77
CA ARG A 147 20.33 -0.43 4.68
C ARG A 147 21.29 -0.69 3.55
N TRP A 148 20.90 -1.55 2.63
CA TRP A 148 21.66 -1.91 1.43
C TRP A 148 20.97 -1.43 0.17
N ASP A 149 21.72 -1.36 -0.93
CA ASP A 149 21.15 -1.04 -2.23
C ASP A 149 20.23 -2.15 -2.71
N LYS A 150 19.18 -1.79 -3.45
CA LYS A 150 18.12 -2.70 -3.95
C LYS A 150 18.66 -3.94 -4.68
N ASP A 151 19.82 -3.81 -5.33
CA ASP A 151 20.45 -4.90 -6.11
C ASP A 151 21.39 -5.78 -5.29
N THR A 152 21.50 -5.53 -3.99
CA THR A 152 22.39 -6.28 -3.11
C THR A 152 21.71 -7.56 -2.63
N ALA A 153 22.17 -8.72 -3.10
CA ALA A 153 21.63 -9.99 -2.63
C ALA A 153 22.03 -10.28 -1.17
N ILE A 154 21.06 -10.62 -0.35
CA ILE A 154 21.31 -11.06 1.03
C ILE A 154 21.85 -12.50 1.00
N GLY A 155 23.10 -12.65 1.36
CA GLY A 155 23.76 -13.95 1.41
C GLY A 155 23.43 -14.72 2.69
N LYS A 156 23.47 -16.06 2.59
CA LYS A 156 23.36 -16.96 3.74
C LYS A 156 24.28 -16.61 4.92
N PRO A 157 25.53 -16.16 4.71
CA PRO A 157 26.43 -15.77 5.82
C PRO A 157 25.87 -14.69 6.73
N GLU A 158 25.16 -13.68 6.20
CA GLU A 158 24.59 -12.60 7.00
C GLU A 158 23.50 -13.11 7.93
N ILE A 159 22.62 -13.97 7.41
CA ILE A 159 21.56 -14.59 8.22
C ILE A 159 22.14 -15.52 9.27
N GLN A 160 23.20 -16.30 8.93
CA GLN A 160 23.88 -17.17 9.89
C GLN A 160 24.56 -16.37 11.00
N LYS A 161 25.18 -15.23 10.67
CA LYS A 161 25.78 -14.34 11.65
C LYS A 161 24.74 -13.79 12.64
N PHE A 162 23.58 -13.35 12.13
CA PHE A 162 22.47 -12.88 12.97
C PHE A 162 21.92 -14.00 13.86
N ALA A 163 21.69 -15.19 13.30
CA ALA A 163 21.26 -16.35 14.06
C ALA A 163 22.28 -16.73 15.16
N GLY A 164 23.58 -16.60 14.86
CA GLY A 164 24.65 -16.78 15.86
C GLY A 164 24.57 -15.77 17.00
N ALA A 165 24.28 -14.51 16.71
CA ALA A 165 24.11 -13.47 17.72
C ALA A 165 22.93 -13.77 18.67
N MET A 166 21.83 -14.34 18.14
CA MET A 166 20.68 -14.75 18.95
C MET A 166 20.97 -15.91 19.90
N MET A 167 21.96 -16.74 19.59
CA MET A 167 22.36 -17.89 20.43
C MET A 167 23.33 -17.52 21.54
N GLY A 168 23.88 -16.30 21.50
CA GLY A 168 24.78 -15.77 22.53
C GLY A 168 24.04 -15.49 23.85
N PRO A 169 24.78 -15.19 24.95
CA PRO A 169 24.16 -14.78 26.21
C PRO A 169 23.77 -13.28 26.19
N PRO A 170 22.50 -12.90 26.51
CA PRO A 170 21.38 -13.82 26.77
C PRO A 170 20.85 -14.45 25.48
N LYS A 171 20.47 -15.73 25.56
CA LYS A 171 19.84 -16.41 24.43
C LYS A 171 18.48 -15.80 24.14
N VAL A 172 18.22 -15.40 22.89
CA VAL A 172 16.97 -14.80 22.44
C VAL A 172 16.31 -15.69 21.40
N GLU A 173 15.02 -15.93 21.55
CA GLU A 173 14.27 -16.85 20.67
C GLU A 173 13.66 -16.16 19.45
N LYS A 174 13.51 -14.84 19.51
CA LYS A 174 12.89 -14.04 18.43
C LYS A 174 13.88 -13.05 17.85
N GLY A 175 13.95 -13.02 16.53
CA GLY A 175 14.78 -12.07 15.80
C GLY A 175 14.12 -11.56 14.55
N LEU A 176 14.33 -10.29 14.28
CA LEU A 176 13.88 -9.62 13.07
C LEU A 176 15.08 -9.15 12.26
N PHE A 177 15.29 -9.74 11.09
CA PHE A 177 16.24 -9.24 10.11
C PHE A 177 15.49 -8.46 9.05
N ILE A 178 15.80 -7.17 8.91
CA ILE A 178 15.12 -6.28 7.95
C ILE A 178 16.14 -5.56 7.07
N THR A 179 15.81 -5.37 5.81
CA THR A 179 16.69 -4.75 4.83
C THR A 179 15.92 -3.94 3.79
N THR A 180 16.63 -3.02 3.13
CA THR A 180 16.16 -2.28 1.95
C THR A 180 16.57 -2.94 0.63
N ALA A 181 17.28 -4.06 0.66
CA ALA A 181 17.71 -4.85 -0.50
C ALA A 181 16.63 -5.82 -0.95
#